data_976bfce76e45f1c31114379cc44d7488
#
_entry.id   976bfce76e45f1c31114379cc44d7488
#
_cell.length_a   1.000
_cell.length_b   1.000
_cell.length_c   1.000
_cell.angle_alpha   90.00
_cell.angle_beta   90.00
_cell.angle_gamma   90.00
#
_symmetry.space_group_name_H-M   'P 1'
#
loop_
_entity.id
_entity.type
_entity.pdbx_description
1 polymer ?
#
loop_
_entity_poly.entity_id
_entity_poly.type
_entity_poly.pdbx_seq_one_letter_code
_entity_poly.pdbx_strand_id
1 'polypeptide(L)'
;LETLLENCLHVGISDVVVVTGYQSKEIEDFIHNLQMDLNIQTVYNPDWNLENGLSILAAKDTVLAHETFIVSMSDHFYGADLLERVIKINLGNNTACVALDFNKDDIFDIDDGMKITVEKNNKEKVTGMSKTLDNYDAIDCGVFKFKYSFFKTLDNAKRSGKFGISDACKMLIKIGEMGGVNIGNSFWLDIDTPEAVHYLKNTFSS
;
A
#
# COMPACT_ATOMS: atom_id res chain seq x y z
N LEU A 1 3.14 -3.30 -12.77
CA LEU A 1 3.80 -2.02 -12.51
C LEU A 1 3.30 -0.91 -13.45
N GLU A 2 3.28 -1.13 -14.79
CA GLU A 2 2.84 -0.13 -15.78
C GLU A 2 1.47 0.45 -15.44
N THR A 3 0.47 -0.40 -15.21
CA THR A 3 -0.89 0.03 -14.83
C THR A 3 -0.92 0.89 -13.55
N LEU A 4 -0.07 0.58 -12.56
CA LEU A 4 0.03 1.39 -11.34
C LEU A 4 0.60 2.78 -11.64
N LEU A 5 1.58 2.87 -12.54
CA LEU A 5 2.15 4.14 -12.99
C LEU A 5 1.14 4.94 -13.82
N GLU A 6 0.37 4.29 -14.70
CA GLU A 6 -0.74 4.92 -15.43
C GLU A 6 -1.80 5.48 -14.48
N ASN A 7 -2.15 4.75 -13.43
CA ASN A 7 -3.07 5.23 -12.40
C ASN A 7 -2.52 6.47 -11.67
N CYS A 8 -1.21 6.48 -11.35
CA CYS A 8 -0.57 7.67 -10.76
C CYS A 8 -0.71 8.89 -11.69
N LEU A 9 -0.41 8.74 -12.98
CA LEU A 9 -0.55 9.81 -13.96
C LEU A 9 -2.01 10.29 -14.08
N HIS A 10 -2.95 9.34 -14.13
CA HIS A 10 -4.39 9.64 -14.25
C HIS A 10 -4.92 10.50 -13.09
N VAL A 11 -4.45 10.26 -11.87
CA VAL A 11 -4.88 11.00 -10.67
C VAL A 11 -4.04 12.25 -10.39
N GLY A 12 -3.09 12.59 -11.27
CA GLY A 12 -2.26 13.81 -11.18
C GLY A 12 -1.05 13.68 -10.25
N ILE A 13 -0.61 12.47 -9.93
CA ILE A 13 0.70 12.25 -9.29
C ILE A 13 1.77 12.40 -10.38
N SER A 14 2.76 13.25 -10.13
CA SER A 14 3.88 13.52 -11.04
C SER A 14 5.18 12.83 -10.63
N ASP A 15 5.36 12.57 -9.35
CA ASP A 15 6.60 12.05 -8.77
C ASP A 15 6.38 10.69 -8.15
N VAL A 16 7.11 9.69 -8.64
CA VAL A 16 6.98 8.31 -8.19
C VAL A 16 8.37 7.75 -7.84
N VAL A 17 8.45 7.07 -6.70
CA VAL A 17 9.64 6.34 -6.31
C VAL A 17 9.35 4.84 -6.39
N VAL A 18 10.09 4.13 -7.24
CA VAL A 18 10.04 2.67 -7.32
C VAL A 18 11.21 2.10 -6.53
N VAL A 19 10.88 1.41 -5.44
CA VAL A 19 11.90 0.73 -4.64
C VAL A 19 12.19 -0.62 -5.26
N THR A 20 13.44 -0.85 -5.63
CA THR A 20 13.90 -2.08 -6.29
C THR A 20 14.71 -2.96 -5.31
N GLY A 21 14.82 -4.23 -5.65
CA GLY A 21 15.59 -5.21 -4.86
C GLY A 21 16.03 -6.38 -5.71
N TYR A 22 15.37 -7.53 -5.58
CA TYR A 22 15.61 -8.67 -6.46
C TYR A 22 15.39 -8.29 -7.93
N GLN A 23 16.34 -8.66 -8.79
CA GLN A 23 16.31 -8.33 -10.23
C GLN A 23 16.16 -6.82 -10.50
N SER A 24 16.74 -5.95 -9.66
CA SER A 24 16.61 -4.48 -9.75
C SER A 24 16.87 -3.95 -11.16
N LYS A 25 17.91 -4.49 -11.84
CA LYS A 25 18.29 -4.06 -13.18
C LYS A 25 17.16 -4.29 -14.21
N GLU A 26 16.44 -5.39 -14.13
CA GLU A 26 15.34 -5.66 -15.07
C GLU A 26 14.19 -4.65 -14.88
N ILE A 27 13.90 -4.28 -13.63
CA ILE A 27 12.89 -3.26 -13.32
C ILE A 27 13.36 -1.86 -13.76
N GLU A 28 14.63 -1.52 -13.52
CA GLU A 28 15.22 -0.26 -13.95
C GLU A 28 15.24 -0.13 -15.48
N ASP A 29 15.64 -1.20 -16.19
CA ASP A 29 15.62 -1.25 -17.66
C ASP A 29 14.17 -1.13 -18.18
N PHE A 30 13.19 -1.77 -17.53
CA PHE A 30 11.78 -1.63 -17.87
C PHE A 30 11.31 -0.18 -17.71
N ILE A 31 11.58 0.45 -16.55
CA ILE A 31 11.19 1.84 -16.27
C ILE A 31 11.85 2.80 -17.28
N HIS A 32 13.13 2.59 -17.60
CA HIS A 32 13.85 3.42 -18.54
C HIS A 32 13.23 3.41 -19.96
N ASN A 33 12.60 2.29 -20.34
CA ASN A 33 11.95 2.14 -21.64
C ASN A 33 10.48 2.60 -21.63
N LEU A 34 9.90 2.92 -20.47
CA LEU A 34 8.55 3.48 -20.41
C LEU A 34 8.54 4.91 -20.96
N GLN A 35 7.57 5.18 -21.83
CA GLN A 35 7.32 6.54 -22.35
C GLN A 35 6.11 7.13 -21.60
N MET A 36 6.36 7.60 -20.39
CA MET A 36 5.34 8.22 -19.53
C MET A 36 5.79 9.61 -19.08
N ASP A 37 4.84 10.52 -18.93
CA ASP A 37 5.08 11.87 -18.37
C ASP A 37 5.06 11.83 -16.84
N LEU A 38 5.91 10.97 -16.26
CA LEU A 38 6.11 10.78 -14.84
C LEU A 38 7.59 10.96 -14.50
N ASN A 39 7.87 11.66 -13.42
CA ASN A 39 9.19 11.70 -12.82
C ASN A 39 9.39 10.45 -11.96
N ILE A 40 9.98 9.40 -12.54
CA ILE A 40 10.18 8.13 -11.85
C ILE A 40 11.62 8.05 -11.36
N GLN A 41 11.79 7.94 -10.05
CA GLN A 41 13.08 7.68 -9.41
C GLN A 41 13.12 6.22 -8.92
N THR A 42 14.22 5.52 -9.15
CA THR A 42 14.46 4.20 -8.57
C THR A 42 15.35 4.30 -7.34
N VAL A 43 15.04 3.51 -6.30
CA VAL A 43 15.86 3.39 -5.08
C VAL A 43 16.10 1.92 -4.79
N TYR A 44 17.36 1.52 -4.69
CA TYR A 44 17.71 0.14 -4.36
C TYR A 44 17.63 -0.11 -2.84
N ASN A 45 16.89 -1.15 -2.45
CA ASN A 45 16.87 -1.65 -1.08
C ASN A 45 17.83 -2.84 -0.95
N PRO A 46 18.97 -2.73 -0.26
CA PRO A 46 19.89 -3.84 -0.08
C PRO A 46 19.31 -4.97 0.80
N ASP A 47 18.35 -4.65 1.65
CA ASP A 47 17.67 -5.58 2.57
C ASP A 47 16.35 -6.13 1.96
N TRP A 48 16.24 -6.19 0.63
CA TRP A 48 15.01 -6.57 -0.09
C TRP A 48 14.47 -7.97 0.25
N ASN A 49 15.30 -8.86 0.74
CA ASN A 49 14.94 -10.21 1.18
C ASN A 49 14.31 -10.27 2.57
N LEU A 50 14.22 -9.14 3.25
CA LEU A 50 13.49 -8.97 4.49
C LEU A 50 12.07 -8.42 4.22
N GLU A 51 11.37 -7.97 5.25
CA GLU A 51 9.99 -7.51 5.09
C GLU A 51 9.88 -6.11 4.49
N ASN A 52 8.72 -5.83 3.90
CA ASN A 52 8.43 -4.67 3.03
C ASN A 52 8.55 -3.28 3.69
N GLY A 53 8.51 -3.17 5.01
CA GLY A 53 8.74 -1.89 5.70
C GLY A 53 10.15 -1.32 5.47
N LEU A 54 11.14 -2.17 5.18
CA LEU A 54 12.49 -1.73 4.84
C LEU A 54 12.57 -1.10 3.45
N SER A 55 11.72 -1.53 2.52
CA SER A 55 11.61 -0.88 1.22
C SER A 55 11.10 0.55 1.36
N ILE A 56 10.11 0.80 2.23
CA ILE A 56 9.65 2.17 2.51
C ILE A 56 10.77 2.99 3.15
N LEU A 57 11.52 2.43 4.12
CA LEU A 57 12.64 3.13 4.75
C LEU A 57 13.75 3.48 3.75
N ALA A 58 14.01 2.65 2.76
CA ALA A 58 15.00 2.93 1.72
C ALA A 58 14.65 4.19 0.91
N ALA A 59 13.35 4.47 0.73
CA ALA A 59 12.88 5.65 0.01
C ALA A 59 12.80 6.93 0.87
N LYS A 60 13.19 6.90 2.15
CA LYS A 60 13.01 8.01 3.09
C LYS A 60 13.58 9.34 2.60
N ASP A 61 14.77 9.31 2.02
CA ASP A 61 15.48 10.53 1.61
C ASP A 61 14.90 11.15 0.31
N THR A 62 14.00 10.44 -0.37
CA THR A 62 13.29 10.94 -1.57
C THR A 62 12.00 11.68 -1.21
N VAL A 63 11.49 11.52 0.00
CA VAL A 63 10.23 12.12 0.46
C VAL A 63 10.51 13.41 1.23
N LEU A 64 9.82 14.48 0.86
CA LEU A 64 9.95 15.76 1.54
C LEU A 64 9.37 15.72 2.96
N ALA A 65 10.12 16.23 3.93
CA ALA A 65 9.83 16.07 5.37
C ALA A 65 8.50 16.68 5.87
N HIS A 66 7.87 17.53 5.09
CA HIS A 66 6.61 18.22 5.44
C HIS A 66 5.40 17.70 4.65
N GLU A 67 5.60 16.67 3.83
CA GLU A 67 4.57 16.15 2.95
C GLU A 67 3.93 14.87 3.47
N THR A 68 2.81 14.51 2.88
CA THR A 68 2.25 13.18 2.93
C THR A 68 2.67 12.42 1.69
N PHE A 69 2.79 11.09 1.79
CA PHE A 69 3.11 10.25 0.65
C PHE A 69 2.20 9.03 0.61
N ILE A 70 2.10 8.44 -0.56
CA ILE A 70 1.33 7.22 -0.80
C ILE A 70 2.30 6.06 -0.98
N VAL A 71 1.96 4.92 -0.41
CA VAL A 71 2.62 3.65 -0.65
C VAL A 71 1.61 2.71 -1.29
N SER A 72 1.99 2.14 -2.42
CA SER A 72 1.27 1.07 -3.10
C SER A 72 2.13 -0.18 -3.13
N MET A 73 1.55 -1.32 -2.83
CA MET A 73 2.17 -2.62 -3.09
C MET A 73 2.25 -2.83 -4.61
N SER A 74 3.40 -3.28 -5.12
CA SER A 74 3.66 -3.41 -6.56
C SER A 74 3.03 -4.65 -7.19
N ASP A 75 2.63 -5.61 -6.39
CA ASP A 75 1.94 -6.84 -6.73
C ASP A 75 0.40 -6.70 -6.70
N HIS A 76 -0.11 -5.54 -6.31
CA HIS A 76 -1.54 -5.27 -6.35
C HIS A 76 -1.96 -4.63 -7.68
N PHE A 77 -3.13 -5.02 -8.17
CA PHE A 77 -3.83 -4.39 -9.29
C PHE A 77 -5.07 -3.68 -8.75
N TYR A 78 -5.28 -2.45 -9.13
CA TYR A 78 -6.47 -1.67 -8.78
C TYR A 78 -6.71 -0.55 -9.80
N GLY A 79 -7.93 -0.01 -9.83
CA GLY A 79 -8.28 1.13 -10.67
C GLY A 79 -7.85 2.48 -10.09
N ALA A 80 -7.76 3.49 -10.92
CA ALA A 80 -7.41 4.86 -10.53
C ALA A 80 -8.37 5.45 -9.48
N ASP A 81 -9.62 5.03 -9.47
CA ASP A 81 -10.65 5.47 -8.52
C ASP A 81 -10.33 5.08 -7.06
N LEU A 82 -9.68 3.94 -6.83
CA LEU A 82 -9.17 3.55 -5.50
C LEU A 82 -8.08 4.52 -5.05
N LEU A 83 -7.10 4.76 -5.92
CA LEU A 83 -5.99 5.66 -5.62
C LEU A 83 -6.49 7.09 -5.36
N GLU A 84 -7.43 7.57 -6.15
CA GLU A 84 -8.07 8.88 -5.98
C GLU A 84 -8.74 9.03 -4.60
N ARG A 85 -9.41 7.99 -4.11
CA ARG A 85 -10.00 7.97 -2.75
C ARG A 85 -8.92 8.14 -1.69
N VAL A 86 -7.81 7.42 -1.80
CA VAL A 86 -6.70 7.49 -0.84
C VAL A 86 -6.02 8.86 -0.87
N ILE A 87 -5.82 9.45 -2.05
CA ILE A 87 -5.23 10.79 -2.21
C ILE A 87 -6.06 11.86 -1.48
N LYS A 88 -7.40 11.80 -1.64
CA LYS A 88 -8.33 12.80 -1.09
C LYS A 88 -8.44 12.78 0.43
N ILE A 89 -7.92 11.75 1.11
CA ILE A 89 -8.04 11.65 2.57
C ILE A 89 -7.27 12.77 3.26
N ASN A 90 -7.96 13.44 4.18
CA ASN A 90 -7.30 14.25 5.18
C ASN A 90 -6.94 13.36 6.38
N LEU A 91 -5.66 13.18 6.64
CA LEU A 91 -5.18 12.34 7.73
C LEU A 91 -5.55 12.88 9.13
N GLY A 92 -5.83 14.19 9.27
CA GLY A 92 -6.17 14.78 10.56
C GLY A 92 -5.11 14.46 11.63
N ASN A 93 -5.51 13.78 12.70
CA ASN A 93 -4.61 13.33 13.77
C ASN A 93 -3.92 11.99 13.45
N ASN A 94 -4.35 11.26 12.41
CA ASN A 94 -3.71 10.00 12.03
C ASN A 94 -2.34 10.24 11.40
N THR A 95 -1.39 9.36 11.67
CA THR A 95 -0.09 9.30 10.98
C THR A 95 -0.20 8.47 9.71
N ALA A 96 -1.15 7.53 9.66
CA ALA A 96 -1.39 6.64 8.54
C ALA A 96 -2.88 6.41 8.28
N CYS A 97 -3.22 6.12 7.02
CA CYS A 97 -4.52 5.62 6.60
C CYS A 97 -4.31 4.51 5.54
N VAL A 98 -5.11 3.46 5.60
CA VAL A 98 -5.09 2.31 4.67
C VAL A 98 -6.39 2.18 3.91
N ALA A 99 -6.32 1.82 2.64
CA ALA A 99 -7.48 1.46 1.82
C ALA A 99 -8.08 0.14 2.31
N LEU A 100 -9.40 0.12 2.56
CA LEU A 100 -10.13 -1.00 3.17
C LEU A 100 -11.28 -1.45 2.29
N ASP A 101 -11.31 -2.75 2.00
CA ASP A 101 -12.46 -3.39 1.38
C ASP A 101 -13.33 -4.06 2.45
N PHE A 102 -14.57 -3.59 2.55
CA PHE A 102 -15.60 -4.14 3.45
C PHE A 102 -16.48 -5.19 2.77
N ASN A 103 -16.36 -5.37 1.44
CA ASN A 103 -17.14 -6.35 0.67
C ASN A 103 -16.41 -7.70 0.62
N LYS A 104 -16.40 -8.39 1.74
CA LYS A 104 -15.64 -9.63 1.94
C LYS A 104 -16.05 -10.80 1.06
N ASP A 105 -17.28 -10.79 0.55
CA ASP A 105 -17.83 -11.91 -0.21
C ASP A 105 -17.24 -12.00 -1.64
N ASP A 106 -16.70 -10.90 -2.17
CA ASP A 106 -16.19 -10.79 -3.54
C ASP A 106 -14.65 -10.76 -3.61
N ILE A 107 -13.94 -10.90 -2.47
CA ILE A 107 -12.49 -10.84 -2.44
C ILE A 107 -11.88 -12.19 -2.87
N PHE A 108 -11.07 -12.13 -3.92
CA PHE A 108 -10.28 -13.28 -4.35
C PHE A 108 -9.22 -13.61 -3.30
N ASP A 109 -9.10 -14.90 -2.92
CA ASP A 109 -8.14 -15.39 -1.91
C ASP A 109 -8.15 -14.63 -0.57
N ILE A 110 -9.35 -14.40 -0.03
CA ILE A 110 -9.55 -13.68 1.23
C ILE A 110 -8.76 -14.27 2.42
N ASP A 111 -8.42 -15.57 2.37
CA ASP A 111 -7.73 -16.25 3.45
C ASP A 111 -6.31 -15.73 3.65
N ASP A 112 -5.60 -15.36 2.57
CA ASP A 112 -4.28 -14.75 2.63
C ASP A 112 -4.31 -13.24 2.92
N GLY A 113 -5.47 -12.61 2.80
CA GLY A 113 -5.66 -11.17 2.99
C GLY A 113 -5.27 -10.67 4.38
N MET A 114 -4.71 -9.46 4.46
CA MET A 114 -4.46 -8.76 5.73
C MET A 114 -5.78 -8.26 6.32
N LYS A 115 -6.25 -8.92 7.37
CA LYS A 115 -7.53 -8.67 8.02
C LYS A 115 -7.47 -7.47 8.95
N ILE A 116 -8.51 -6.64 8.92
CA ILE A 116 -8.61 -5.37 9.64
C ILE A 116 -9.85 -5.36 10.53
N THR A 117 -9.71 -4.90 11.77
CA THR A 117 -10.84 -4.51 12.61
C THR A 117 -10.90 -2.99 12.74
N VAL A 118 -12.13 -2.45 12.78
CA VAL A 118 -12.38 -1.02 12.97
C VAL A 118 -13.24 -0.76 14.19
N GLU A 119 -13.28 0.50 14.63
CA GLU A 119 -14.13 0.90 15.74
C GLU A 119 -15.62 0.81 15.34
N LYS A 120 -16.45 0.22 16.19
CA LYS A 120 -17.87 -0.09 15.90
C LYS A 120 -18.67 1.12 15.42
N ASN A 121 -18.40 2.30 15.96
CA ASN A 121 -19.11 3.54 15.64
C ASN A 121 -18.30 4.49 14.74
N ASN A 122 -17.10 4.08 14.33
CA ASN A 122 -16.22 4.86 13.45
C ASN A 122 -15.39 3.93 12.56
N LYS A 123 -15.95 3.56 11.41
CA LYS A 123 -15.29 2.65 10.45
C LYS A 123 -14.00 3.20 9.84
N GLU A 124 -13.73 4.49 10.04
CA GLU A 124 -12.46 5.11 9.61
C GLU A 124 -11.34 4.94 10.63
N LYS A 125 -11.60 4.39 11.81
CA LYS A 125 -10.60 4.15 12.85
C LYS A 125 -10.23 2.67 12.93
N VAL A 126 -9.02 2.34 12.54
CA VAL A 126 -8.48 0.97 12.60
C VAL A 126 -8.10 0.63 14.04
N THR A 127 -8.55 -0.53 14.50
CA THR A 127 -8.31 -1.04 15.87
C THR A 127 -7.48 -2.32 15.92
N GLY A 128 -7.34 -3.02 14.79
CA GLY A 128 -6.53 -4.23 14.69
C GLY A 128 -6.13 -4.55 13.24
N MET A 129 -5.01 -5.23 13.08
CA MET A 129 -4.44 -5.64 11.80
C MET A 129 -3.67 -6.95 11.97
N SER A 130 -4.10 -8.04 11.33
CA SER A 130 -3.38 -9.33 11.30
C SER A 130 -3.97 -10.26 10.24
N LYS A 131 -3.14 -11.11 9.62
CA LYS A 131 -3.62 -12.21 8.76
C LYS A 131 -4.44 -13.26 9.53
N THR A 132 -4.25 -13.38 10.83
CA THR A 132 -4.83 -14.44 11.68
C THR A 132 -6.00 -13.99 12.55
N LEU A 133 -6.67 -12.88 12.21
CA LEU A 133 -7.88 -12.46 12.90
C LEU A 133 -9.06 -13.35 12.50
N ASP A 134 -9.71 -14.01 13.47
CA ASP A 134 -10.92 -14.80 13.24
C ASP A 134 -12.15 -13.91 12.95
N ASN A 135 -12.22 -12.76 13.64
CA ASN A 135 -13.27 -11.77 13.45
C ASN A 135 -12.64 -10.48 12.91
N TYR A 136 -13.08 -10.04 11.76
CA TYR A 136 -12.59 -8.83 11.09
C TYR A 136 -13.70 -8.15 10.31
N ASP A 137 -13.52 -6.87 10.05
CA ASP A 137 -14.50 -6.01 9.39
C ASP A 137 -14.18 -5.79 7.92
N ALA A 138 -12.89 -5.72 7.55
CA ALA A 138 -12.43 -5.41 6.20
C ALA A 138 -11.07 -6.09 5.90
N ILE A 139 -10.65 -6.00 4.64
CA ILE A 139 -9.32 -6.40 4.14
C ILE A 139 -8.55 -5.16 3.71
N ASP A 140 -7.24 -5.13 3.98
CA ASP A 140 -6.28 -4.16 3.49
C ASP A 140 -6.02 -4.36 1.99
N CYS A 141 -6.18 -3.31 1.19
CA CYS A 141 -6.01 -3.35 -0.27
C CYS A 141 -4.60 -3.00 -0.74
N GLY A 142 -3.61 -2.93 0.15
CA GLY A 142 -2.21 -2.67 -0.20
C GLY A 142 -1.89 -1.22 -0.58
N VAL A 143 -2.82 -0.27 -0.36
CA VAL A 143 -2.61 1.15 -0.66
C VAL A 143 -2.76 1.98 0.61
N PHE A 144 -1.72 2.76 0.93
CA PHE A 144 -1.63 3.54 2.16
C PHE A 144 -1.32 5.00 1.89
N LYS A 145 -1.81 5.89 2.74
CA LYS A 145 -1.37 7.27 2.83
C LYS A 145 -0.70 7.52 4.19
N PHE A 146 0.49 8.09 4.17
CA PHE A 146 1.29 8.35 5.34
C PHE A 146 1.69 9.81 5.47
N LYS A 147 1.85 10.27 6.71
CA LYS A 147 2.67 11.46 7.02
C LYS A 147 4.15 11.08 7.05
N TYR A 148 5.03 12.04 6.79
CA TYR A 148 6.48 11.83 6.90
C TYR A 148 6.91 11.24 8.26
N SER A 149 6.19 11.56 9.34
CA SER A 149 6.45 11.00 10.68
C SER A 149 6.37 9.47 10.75
N PHE A 150 5.75 8.80 9.77
CA PHE A 150 5.71 7.34 9.69
C PHE A 150 7.10 6.71 9.58
N PHE A 151 8.07 7.38 8.97
CA PHE A 151 9.46 6.91 8.93
C PHE A 151 10.05 6.71 10.33
N LYS A 152 9.68 7.56 11.29
CA LYS A 152 10.09 7.36 12.70
C LYS A 152 9.47 6.11 13.30
N THR A 153 8.23 5.77 12.93
CA THR A 153 7.57 4.56 13.38
C THR A 153 8.24 3.31 12.80
N LEU A 154 8.59 3.35 11.50
CA LEU A 154 9.37 2.28 10.85
C LEU A 154 10.76 2.10 11.49
N ASP A 155 11.47 3.20 11.77
CA ASP A 155 12.76 3.15 12.47
C ASP A 155 12.63 2.50 13.86
N ASN A 156 11.55 2.79 14.60
CA ASN A 156 11.28 2.18 15.91
C ASN A 156 10.94 0.69 15.79
N ALA A 157 10.15 0.31 14.79
CA ALA A 157 9.86 -1.10 14.49
C ALA A 157 11.15 -1.86 14.15
N LYS A 158 11.99 -1.31 13.28
CA LYS A 158 13.31 -1.88 12.90
C LYS A 158 14.20 -2.10 14.11
N ARG A 159 14.29 -1.13 15.03
CA ARG A 159 15.07 -1.26 16.29
C ARG A 159 14.53 -2.36 17.21
N SER A 160 13.26 -2.72 17.06
CA SER A 160 12.62 -3.81 17.80
C SER A 160 12.66 -5.16 17.07
N GLY A 161 13.45 -5.26 15.98
CA GLY A 161 13.56 -6.47 15.16
C GLY A 161 12.34 -6.76 14.30
N LYS A 162 11.54 -5.74 13.98
CA LYS A 162 10.32 -5.83 13.18
C LYS A 162 10.49 -5.02 11.91
N PHE A 163 10.22 -5.64 10.77
CA PHE A 163 10.60 -5.09 9.48
C PHE A 163 9.40 -4.90 8.53
N GLY A 164 8.20 -5.36 8.92
CA GLY A 164 6.99 -5.26 8.11
C GLY A 164 6.30 -3.90 8.26
N ILE A 165 5.63 -3.47 7.18
CA ILE A 165 4.73 -2.31 7.22
C ILE A 165 3.61 -2.52 8.26
N SER A 166 3.07 -3.75 8.34
CA SER A 166 2.02 -4.11 9.30
C SER A 166 2.48 -3.97 10.76
N ASP A 167 3.77 -4.21 11.04
CA ASP A 167 4.31 -4.03 12.39
C ASP A 167 4.33 -2.56 12.80
N ALA A 168 4.75 -1.68 11.89
CA ALA A 168 4.72 -0.24 12.12
C ALA A 168 3.26 0.27 12.25
N CYS A 169 2.35 -0.21 11.40
CA CYS A 169 0.91 0.10 11.50
C CYS A 169 0.32 -0.34 12.85
N LYS A 170 0.68 -1.53 13.35
CA LYS A 170 0.26 -2.00 14.69
C LYS A 170 0.75 -1.08 15.82
N MET A 171 1.91 -0.42 15.66
CA MET A 171 2.37 0.58 16.63
C MET A 171 1.47 1.83 16.58
N LEU A 172 1.05 2.28 15.39
CA LEU A 172 0.12 3.40 15.25
C LEU A 172 -1.28 3.07 15.78
N ILE A 173 -1.76 1.86 15.56
CA ILE A 173 -3.05 1.39 16.10
C ILE A 173 -3.07 1.52 17.62
N LYS A 174 -2.00 1.11 18.30
CA LYS A 174 -1.89 1.18 19.78
C LYS A 174 -2.01 2.60 20.35
N ILE A 175 -1.63 3.61 19.56
CA ILE A 175 -1.70 5.03 19.97
C ILE A 175 -2.87 5.78 19.33
N GLY A 176 -3.73 5.06 18.56
CA GLY A 176 -4.92 5.62 17.91
C GLY A 176 -4.64 6.54 16.73
N GLU A 177 -3.50 6.36 16.04
CA GLU A 177 -3.07 7.15 14.89
C GLU A 177 -3.16 6.41 13.55
N MET A 178 -3.94 5.32 13.47
CA MET A 178 -4.18 4.56 12.25
C MET A 178 -5.61 4.70 11.78
N GLY A 179 -5.81 5.29 10.60
CA GLY A 179 -7.09 5.40 9.94
C GLY A 179 -7.30 4.36 8.85
N GLY A 180 -8.52 4.28 8.36
CA GLY A 180 -8.91 3.48 7.19
C GLY A 180 -9.85 4.26 6.28
N VAL A 181 -9.81 3.97 4.99
CA VAL A 181 -10.74 4.50 4.00
C VAL A 181 -11.44 3.37 3.27
N ASN A 182 -12.76 3.42 3.25
CA ASN A 182 -13.56 2.46 2.48
C ASN A 182 -13.39 2.73 0.97
N ILE A 183 -12.96 1.70 0.24
CA ILE A 183 -12.80 1.78 -1.22
C ILE A 183 -14.15 1.73 -1.96
N GLY A 184 -15.26 1.42 -1.29
CA GLY A 184 -16.59 1.30 -1.90
C GLY A 184 -16.64 0.11 -2.85
N ASN A 185 -16.95 0.38 -4.13
CA ASN A 185 -17.02 -0.62 -5.19
C ASN A 185 -15.77 -0.61 -6.09
N SER A 186 -14.68 0.03 -5.67
CA SER A 186 -13.43 0.01 -6.44
C SER A 186 -12.89 -1.41 -6.52
N PHE A 187 -12.47 -1.83 -7.71
CA PHE A 187 -11.84 -3.13 -7.91
C PHE A 187 -10.39 -3.11 -7.45
N TRP A 188 -9.98 -4.17 -6.80
CA TRP A 188 -8.57 -4.45 -6.49
C TRP A 188 -8.31 -5.96 -6.46
N LEU A 189 -7.05 -6.36 -6.64
CA LEU A 189 -6.62 -7.75 -6.63
C LEU A 189 -5.14 -7.83 -6.25
N ASP A 190 -4.78 -8.71 -5.33
CA ASP A 190 -3.39 -9.14 -5.11
C ASP A 190 -3.00 -10.15 -6.19
N ILE A 191 -1.88 -9.90 -6.90
CA ILE A 191 -1.43 -10.72 -8.02
C ILE A 191 -0.16 -11.47 -7.62
N ASP A 192 -0.27 -12.31 -6.62
CA ASP A 192 0.84 -13.11 -6.10
C ASP A 192 0.84 -14.57 -6.62
N THR A 193 -0.25 -15.00 -7.28
CA THR A 193 -0.41 -16.35 -7.81
C THR A 193 -0.75 -16.37 -9.30
N PRO A 194 -0.42 -17.46 -10.05
CA PRO A 194 -0.89 -17.64 -11.44
C PRO A 194 -2.42 -17.62 -11.56
N GLU A 195 -3.13 -18.09 -10.55
CA GLU A 195 -4.59 -18.12 -10.47
C GLU A 195 -5.15 -16.67 -10.41
N ALA A 196 -4.53 -15.77 -9.62
CA ALA A 196 -4.89 -14.37 -9.57
C ALA A 196 -4.70 -13.67 -10.93
N VAL A 197 -3.59 -13.98 -11.65
CA VAL A 197 -3.37 -13.49 -13.03
C VAL A 197 -4.46 -13.99 -13.98
N HIS A 198 -4.86 -15.25 -13.86
CA HIS A 198 -5.92 -15.83 -14.70
C HIS A 198 -7.28 -15.18 -14.39
N TYR A 199 -7.59 -14.99 -13.11
CA TYR A 199 -8.80 -14.28 -12.66
C TYR A 199 -8.87 -12.87 -13.23
N LEU A 200 -7.77 -12.09 -13.12
CA LEU A 200 -7.70 -10.74 -13.67
C LEU A 200 -7.97 -10.70 -15.17
N LYS A 201 -7.33 -11.60 -15.94
CA LYS A 201 -7.53 -11.67 -17.39
C LYS A 201 -8.98 -11.94 -17.75
N ASN A 202 -9.64 -12.84 -17.05
CA ASN A 202 -11.05 -13.19 -17.33
C ASN A 202 -12.00 -12.03 -16.97
N THR A 203 -11.69 -11.27 -15.92
CA THR A 203 -12.51 -10.14 -15.47
C THR A 203 -12.49 -8.98 -16.47
N PHE A 204 -11.35 -8.74 -17.14
CA PHE A 204 -11.19 -7.60 -18.06
C PHE A 204 -11.10 -7.98 -19.55
N SER A 205 -11.33 -9.27 -19.92
CA SER A 205 -11.33 -9.73 -21.31
C SER A 205 -12.72 -9.72 -21.97
N SER A 206 -13.69 -8.97 -21.41
CA SER A 206 -15.09 -8.90 -21.91
C SER A 206 -15.29 -7.68 -22.78
#